data_4eb7708b08b96157d6d350f02e7ddf94
#
_entry.id   4eb7708b08b96157d6d350f02e7ddf94
#
_cell.length_a   1.000
_cell.length_b   1.000
_cell.length_c   1.000
_cell.angle_alpha   90.00
_cell.angle_beta   90.00
_cell.angle_gamma   90.00
#
_symmetry.space_group_name_H-M   'P 1'
#
loop_
_entity.id
_entity.type
_entity.pdbx_description
1 polymer ?
#
loop_
_entity_poly.entity_id
_entity_poly.type
_entity_poly.pdbx_seq_one_letter_code
_entity_poly.pdbx_strand_id
1 'polypeptide(L)'
;MAQNKNNNKNGGDCCSFCGAKRTDVEIMFQGSDGANICNKCIENGYKIIVDNDIASERGRRPAAAPLKMEELLKPAQIKEFLDQYVIGQDAAKRYMSVAVYNHYKRLLYAPKEDEVEIDKSNIVLVGPTGTGKTLMARTIAKLLKVPFTIVDATVLTEAGYVGEDVESILSRLLQVADYDVAQAERGIVFIDEIDKIARKGDNPSITRDVSGEGVQQALLKILEGTVVNVPPQGGRKHPEQKFVQVDTRNILFICGGAFDGIEKKIAQRLNTRAMGYGRLNADPIDRSNLMQYVTPQDLKSFGLIPELVGRLPVLTYMQPLERAALRSILTEPKNAIVKQYKRLFELDGVKLAFDDDALDYIVDKAVEFKLGARGLRSICEAIMMDTMFDIPSTDARKFTVTLPYAKKKIEKANILELKQVG
;
A
#
# COMPACT_ATOMS: atom_id res chain seq x y z
N MET A 1 -42.94 -52.71 45.48
CA MET A 1 -42.19 -53.87 45.01
C MET A 1 -41.54 -53.61 43.66
N ALA A 2 -40.26 -53.86 43.65
CA ALA A 2 -39.34 -54.15 42.59
C ALA A 2 -39.08 -52.97 41.60
N GLN A 3 -38.06 -52.24 41.74
CA GLN A 3 -36.67 -52.31 41.32
C GLN A 3 -36.49 -52.94 39.90
N ASN A 4 -36.09 -52.09 38.96
CA ASN A 4 -35.09 -52.55 37.98
C ASN A 4 -34.12 -51.42 37.63
N LYS A 5 -32.94 -51.48 38.25
CA LYS A 5 -31.74 -50.80 37.82
C LYS A 5 -31.21 -51.51 36.61
N ASN A 6 -31.07 -50.87 35.48
CA ASN A 6 -30.10 -51.30 34.47
C ASN A 6 -29.07 -50.21 34.27
N ASN A 7 -27.97 -50.40 34.95
CA ASN A 7 -26.66 -49.79 34.67
C ASN A 7 -26.21 -50.31 33.29
N ASN A 8 -26.16 -49.47 32.29
CA ASN A 8 -25.40 -49.72 31.08
C ASN A 8 -24.11 -48.87 31.11
N LYS A 9 -23.11 -49.35 31.83
CA LYS A 9 -21.72 -48.90 31.76
C LYS A 9 -21.07 -49.58 30.55
N ASN A 10 -21.24 -49.06 29.34
CA ASN A 10 -20.42 -49.37 28.18
C ASN A 10 -20.43 -48.19 27.17
N GLY A 11 -20.08 -47.01 27.64
CA GLY A 11 -20.03 -45.78 26.82
C GLY A 11 -18.62 -45.37 26.37
N GLY A 12 -17.59 -46.24 26.56
CA GLY A 12 -16.20 -45.80 26.37
C GLY A 12 -15.51 -46.17 25.05
N ASP A 13 -16.05 -47.10 24.26
CA ASP A 13 -15.29 -47.71 23.17
C ASP A 13 -15.87 -47.54 21.76
N CYS A 14 -16.91 -46.76 21.60
CA CYS A 14 -17.56 -46.55 20.30
C CYS A 14 -17.76 -45.06 20.00
N CYS A 15 -17.70 -44.68 18.72
CA CYS A 15 -18.03 -43.37 18.26
C CYS A 15 -19.53 -43.05 18.46
N SER A 16 -19.87 -41.99 19.15
CA SER A 16 -21.25 -41.59 19.43
C SER A 16 -22.05 -41.13 18.17
N PHE A 17 -21.34 -40.87 17.07
CA PHE A 17 -21.95 -40.44 15.80
C PHE A 17 -22.22 -41.58 14.84
N CYS A 18 -21.24 -42.48 14.61
CA CYS A 18 -21.39 -43.56 13.62
C CYS A 18 -21.37 -44.95 14.23
N GLY A 19 -21.16 -45.10 15.54
CA GLY A 19 -21.12 -46.40 16.23
C GLY A 19 -19.85 -47.21 16.01
N ALA A 20 -18.86 -46.75 15.25
CA ALA A 20 -17.62 -47.44 14.98
C ALA A 20 -16.83 -47.66 16.28
N LYS A 21 -16.27 -48.89 16.44
CA LYS A 21 -15.45 -49.23 17.60
C LYS A 21 -14.06 -48.53 17.51
N ARG A 22 -13.46 -48.29 18.67
CA ARG A 22 -12.12 -47.68 18.76
C ARG A 22 -11.04 -48.49 18.00
N THR A 23 -11.24 -49.78 17.84
CA THR A 23 -10.34 -50.68 17.07
C THR A 23 -10.45 -50.50 15.56
N ASP A 24 -11.55 -49.91 15.07
CA ASP A 24 -11.88 -49.81 13.64
C ASP A 24 -11.61 -48.41 13.07
N VAL A 25 -11.05 -47.50 13.90
CA VAL A 25 -10.75 -46.12 13.56
C VAL A 25 -9.33 -45.76 14.00
N GLU A 26 -8.70 -44.85 13.28
CA GLU A 26 -7.31 -44.44 13.56
C GLU A 26 -7.23 -43.60 14.84
N ILE A 27 -8.18 -42.67 15.05
CA ILE A 27 -8.20 -41.76 16.20
C ILE A 27 -9.63 -41.63 16.70
N MET A 28 -9.79 -41.70 18.04
CA MET A 28 -11.04 -41.45 18.74
C MET A 28 -10.83 -40.27 19.72
N PHE A 29 -11.55 -39.19 19.53
CA PHE A 29 -11.57 -38.01 20.41
C PHE A 29 -12.65 -38.19 21.47
N GLN A 30 -12.30 -37.97 22.72
CA GLN A 30 -13.22 -38.08 23.87
C GLN A 30 -13.62 -36.70 24.35
N GLY A 31 -14.90 -36.43 24.44
CA GLY A 31 -15.46 -35.23 25.02
C GLY A 31 -15.61 -35.28 26.55
N SER A 32 -15.91 -34.16 27.18
CA SER A 32 -16.04 -33.99 28.64
C SER A 32 -17.15 -34.86 29.27
N ASP A 33 -18.20 -35.17 28.52
CA ASP A 33 -19.38 -35.91 29.01
C ASP A 33 -19.38 -37.40 28.58
N GLY A 34 -18.22 -37.94 28.21
CA GLY A 34 -18.08 -39.31 27.77
C GLY A 34 -18.54 -39.58 26.33
N ALA A 35 -18.89 -38.56 25.58
CA ALA A 35 -19.16 -38.67 24.15
C ALA A 35 -17.85 -38.83 23.38
N ASN A 36 -17.82 -39.77 22.40
CA ASN A 36 -16.68 -40.01 21.55
C ASN A 36 -16.98 -39.68 20.10
N ILE A 37 -16.01 -39.15 19.36
CA ILE A 37 -16.12 -38.92 17.93
C ILE A 37 -14.86 -39.44 17.22
N CYS A 38 -15.03 -40.20 16.14
CA CYS A 38 -13.90 -40.73 15.37
C CYS A 38 -13.41 -39.73 14.31
N ASN A 39 -12.15 -39.89 13.85
CA ASN A 39 -11.56 -39.08 12.78
C ASN A 39 -12.43 -39.04 11.52
N LYS A 40 -13.03 -40.14 11.09
CA LYS A 40 -13.91 -40.20 9.90
C LYS A 40 -15.16 -39.32 10.06
N CYS A 41 -15.77 -39.28 11.26
CA CYS A 41 -16.92 -38.42 11.53
C CYS A 41 -16.54 -36.93 11.59
N ILE A 42 -15.34 -36.63 12.08
CA ILE A 42 -14.80 -35.25 12.08
C ILE A 42 -14.54 -34.81 10.63
N GLU A 43 -13.89 -35.64 9.82
CA GLU A 43 -13.63 -35.34 8.41
C GLU A 43 -14.93 -35.12 7.61
N ASN A 44 -15.93 -35.99 7.82
CA ASN A 44 -17.24 -35.84 7.17
C ASN A 44 -17.98 -34.58 7.66
N GLY A 45 -17.94 -34.32 8.97
CA GLY A 45 -18.49 -33.07 9.52
C GLY A 45 -17.80 -31.83 8.96
N TYR A 46 -16.48 -31.85 8.84
CA TYR A 46 -15.70 -30.79 8.24
C TYR A 46 -16.06 -30.58 6.75
N LYS A 47 -16.19 -31.66 5.96
CA LYS A 47 -16.65 -31.58 4.57
C LYS A 47 -18.03 -30.96 4.46
N ILE A 48 -18.98 -31.37 5.30
CA ILE A 48 -20.34 -30.81 5.31
C ILE A 48 -20.30 -29.31 5.65
N ILE A 49 -19.45 -28.89 6.60
CA ILE A 49 -19.26 -27.47 6.97
C ILE A 49 -18.68 -26.68 5.80
N VAL A 50 -17.71 -27.24 5.08
CA VAL A 50 -17.08 -26.60 3.92
C VAL A 50 -18.02 -26.59 2.71
N ASP A 51 -18.69 -27.71 2.40
CA ASP A 51 -19.59 -27.83 1.24
C ASP A 51 -20.85 -26.96 1.37
N ASN A 52 -21.30 -26.70 2.61
CA ASN A 52 -22.45 -25.81 2.87
C ASN A 52 -22.06 -24.36 3.18
N ASP A 53 -20.78 -23.99 2.99
CA ASP A 53 -20.25 -22.64 3.22
C ASP A 53 -20.43 -22.10 4.67
N ILE A 54 -20.80 -22.99 5.62
CA ILE A 54 -21.08 -22.63 7.02
C ILE A 54 -19.80 -22.09 7.71
N ALA A 55 -18.63 -22.54 7.26
CA ALA A 55 -17.35 -22.05 7.76
C ALA A 55 -17.09 -20.59 7.33
N SER A 56 -17.59 -20.19 6.17
CA SER A 56 -17.43 -18.84 5.65
C SER A 56 -18.32 -17.81 6.36
N GLU A 57 -19.45 -18.26 6.96
CA GLU A 57 -20.34 -17.34 7.69
C GLU A 57 -19.87 -17.00 9.10
N ARG A 58 -19.09 -17.86 9.77
CA ARG A 58 -18.60 -17.61 11.15
C ARG A 58 -17.39 -16.65 11.23
N GLY A 59 -16.70 -16.41 10.10
CA GLY A 59 -15.58 -15.47 10.00
C GLY A 59 -15.92 -14.17 9.27
N ARG A 60 -17.09 -14.06 8.65
CA ARG A 60 -17.48 -12.84 7.97
C ARG A 60 -17.77 -11.76 9.03
N ARG A 61 -16.83 -10.81 9.16
CA ARG A 61 -17.21 -9.48 9.59
C ARG A 61 -18.38 -9.05 8.70
N PRO A 62 -19.45 -8.39 9.24
CA PRO A 62 -20.56 -7.95 8.42
C PRO A 62 -20.00 -7.26 7.19
N ALA A 63 -20.42 -7.74 6.01
CA ALA A 63 -20.00 -7.17 4.74
C ALA A 63 -20.12 -5.65 4.87
N ALA A 64 -19.03 -4.94 4.54
CA ALA A 64 -19.04 -3.48 4.64
C ALA A 64 -20.28 -2.98 3.90
N ALA A 65 -21.11 -2.20 4.58
CA ALA A 65 -22.36 -1.68 4.01
C ALA A 65 -22.08 -1.09 2.63
N PRO A 66 -22.94 -1.30 1.63
CA PRO A 66 -22.72 -0.76 0.30
C PRO A 66 -22.54 0.76 0.42
N LEU A 67 -21.42 1.27 -0.10
CA LEU A 67 -21.16 2.71 -0.18
C LEU A 67 -22.38 3.39 -0.85
N LYS A 68 -22.94 4.41 -0.19
CA LYS A 68 -24.01 5.22 -0.76
C LYS A 68 -23.44 6.52 -1.30
N MET A 69 -24.07 7.07 -2.33
CA MET A 69 -23.65 8.33 -2.95
C MET A 69 -23.58 9.49 -1.93
N GLU A 70 -24.51 9.49 -0.96
CA GLU A 70 -24.59 10.50 0.11
C GLU A 70 -23.43 10.41 1.12
N GLU A 71 -22.84 9.24 1.27
CA GLU A 71 -21.71 8.97 2.18
C GLU A 71 -20.36 9.22 1.51
N LEU A 72 -20.34 9.46 0.18
CA LEU A 72 -19.10 9.68 -0.56
C LEU A 72 -18.53 11.06 -0.23
N LEU A 73 -17.33 11.05 0.35
CA LEU A 73 -16.60 12.27 0.72
C LEU A 73 -16.28 13.11 -0.51
N LYS A 74 -16.61 14.39 -0.47
CA LYS A 74 -16.33 15.35 -1.56
C LYS A 74 -14.81 15.62 -1.68
N PRO A 75 -14.31 15.99 -2.86
CA PRO A 75 -12.87 16.24 -3.07
C PRO A 75 -12.24 17.20 -2.07
N ALA A 76 -12.96 18.25 -1.66
CA ALA A 76 -12.49 19.17 -0.65
C ALA A 76 -12.25 18.52 0.71
N GLN A 77 -13.16 17.63 1.14
CA GLN A 77 -13.04 16.88 2.39
C GLN A 77 -11.90 15.86 2.35
N ILE A 78 -11.71 15.21 1.19
CA ILE A 78 -10.58 14.30 0.99
C ILE A 78 -9.26 15.08 1.09
N LYS A 79 -9.17 16.26 0.44
CA LYS A 79 -7.99 17.13 0.53
C LYS A 79 -7.73 17.59 1.96
N GLU A 80 -8.74 18.06 2.66
CA GLU A 80 -8.64 18.49 4.07
C GLU A 80 -8.12 17.37 4.97
N PHE A 81 -8.58 16.14 4.75
CA PHE A 81 -8.04 14.99 5.47
C PHE A 81 -6.57 14.72 5.12
N LEU A 82 -6.20 14.81 3.84
CA LEU A 82 -4.80 14.66 3.41
C LEU A 82 -3.91 15.73 4.03
N ASP A 83 -4.38 16.98 4.17
CA ASP A 83 -3.64 18.09 4.77
C ASP A 83 -3.23 17.80 6.23
N GLN A 84 -3.95 16.92 6.93
CA GLN A 84 -3.61 16.52 8.30
C GLN A 84 -2.41 15.57 8.38
N TYR A 85 -2.02 14.92 7.27
CA TYR A 85 -0.97 13.90 7.24
C TYR A 85 0.19 14.25 6.30
N VAL A 86 -0.08 14.98 5.22
CA VAL A 86 0.89 15.29 4.17
C VAL A 86 1.09 16.80 4.11
N ILE A 87 2.31 17.25 4.30
CA ILE A 87 2.68 18.68 4.23
C ILE A 87 2.92 19.09 2.77
N GLY A 88 2.42 20.25 2.38
CA GLY A 88 2.54 20.77 1.02
C GLY A 88 1.83 19.89 -0.01
N GLN A 89 2.38 19.81 -1.22
CA GLN A 89 1.90 18.95 -2.31
C GLN A 89 0.46 19.26 -2.76
N ASP A 90 0.05 20.53 -2.74
CA ASP A 90 -1.35 20.95 -2.94
C ASP A 90 -1.90 20.53 -4.31
N ALA A 91 -1.09 20.64 -5.37
CA ALA A 91 -1.49 20.20 -6.70
C ALA A 91 -1.80 18.69 -6.72
N ALA A 92 -0.88 17.87 -6.22
CA ALA A 92 -1.06 16.41 -6.17
C ALA A 92 -2.28 16.02 -5.33
N LYS A 93 -2.49 16.65 -4.16
CA LYS A 93 -3.65 16.40 -3.30
C LYS A 93 -4.97 16.72 -4.01
N ARG A 94 -5.04 17.84 -4.75
CA ARG A 94 -6.24 18.20 -5.53
C ARG A 94 -6.54 17.17 -6.61
N TYR A 95 -5.54 16.82 -7.43
CA TYR A 95 -5.71 15.82 -8.49
C TYR A 95 -6.13 14.46 -7.92
N MET A 96 -5.45 13.99 -6.89
CA MET A 96 -5.77 12.73 -6.20
C MET A 96 -7.17 12.73 -5.62
N SER A 97 -7.57 13.81 -4.94
CA SER A 97 -8.90 13.92 -4.33
C SER A 97 -10.01 13.85 -5.36
N VAL A 98 -9.85 14.52 -6.50
CA VAL A 98 -10.82 14.49 -7.61
C VAL A 98 -10.85 13.12 -8.27
N ALA A 99 -9.68 12.53 -8.57
CA ALA A 99 -9.61 11.23 -9.23
C ALA A 99 -10.23 10.11 -8.39
N VAL A 100 -9.93 10.10 -7.09
CA VAL A 100 -10.51 9.14 -6.14
C VAL A 100 -12.03 9.33 -6.02
N TYR A 101 -12.50 10.57 -5.87
CA TYR A 101 -13.93 10.86 -5.84
C TYR A 101 -14.64 10.37 -7.10
N ASN A 102 -14.10 10.66 -8.28
CA ASN A 102 -14.67 10.23 -9.56
C ASN A 102 -14.67 8.70 -9.70
N HIS A 103 -13.60 8.03 -9.23
CA HIS A 103 -13.52 6.58 -9.22
C HIS A 103 -14.67 5.97 -8.41
N TYR A 104 -14.84 6.36 -7.15
CA TYR A 104 -15.91 5.81 -6.29
C TYR A 104 -17.29 6.26 -6.74
N LYS A 105 -17.45 7.46 -7.31
CA LYS A 105 -18.67 7.89 -7.95
C LYS A 105 -19.05 7.00 -9.12
N ARG A 106 -18.06 6.59 -9.95
CA ARG A 106 -18.26 5.62 -11.03
C ARG A 106 -18.75 4.26 -10.51
N LEU A 107 -18.19 3.76 -9.38
CA LEU A 107 -18.61 2.49 -8.79
C LEU A 107 -20.07 2.53 -8.29
N LEU A 108 -20.57 3.70 -7.92
CA LEU A 108 -21.94 3.89 -7.47
C LEU A 108 -22.91 4.21 -8.60
N TYR A 109 -22.39 4.53 -9.79
CA TYR A 109 -23.17 4.80 -10.97
C TYR A 109 -23.41 3.51 -11.74
N ALA A 110 -24.67 3.11 -11.86
CA ALA A 110 -25.11 2.02 -12.73
C ALA A 110 -25.71 2.64 -13.99
N PRO A 111 -24.99 2.65 -15.13
CA PRO A 111 -25.53 3.20 -16.37
C PRO A 111 -26.74 2.39 -16.82
N LYS A 112 -27.81 3.08 -17.26
CA LYS A 112 -28.94 2.47 -17.95
C LYS A 112 -28.58 2.27 -19.42
N GLU A 113 -29.36 1.44 -20.12
CA GLU A 113 -29.23 1.33 -21.58
C GLU A 113 -29.28 2.73 -22.20
N ASP A 114 -28.32 3.04 -23.09
CA ASP A 114 -28.11 4.34 -23.76
C ASP A 114 -27.52 5.49 -22.91
N GLU A 115 -27.05 5.24 -21.67
CA GLU A 115 -26.33 6.25 -20.88
C GLU A 115 -24.81 6.19 -21.12
N VAL A 116 -24.13 7.30 -20.82
CA VAL A 116 -22.67 7.45 -20.99
C VAL A 116 -21.93 6.54 -20.00
N GLU A 117 -21.05 5.69 -20.52
CA GLU A 117 -20.10 4.93 -19.69
C GLU A 117 -18.96 5.82 -19.21
N ILE A 118 -18.60 5.66 -17.93
CA ILE A 118 -17.48 6.41 -17.32
C ILE A 118 -16.25 5.51 -17.28
N ASP A 119 -15.19 5.93 -17.96
CA ASP A 119 -13.92 5.20 -18.01
C ASP A 119 -13.22 5.13 -16.65
N LYS A 120 -12.37 4.10 -16.50
CA LYS A 120 -11.53 3.89 -15.34
C LYS A 120 -10.41 4.95 -15.29
N SER A 121 -10.22 5.56 -14.12
CA SER A 121 -9.25 6.66 -13.89
C SER A 121 -8.09 6.22 -13.01
N ASN A 122 -7.19 5.35 -13.53
CA ASN A 122 -5.96 5.04 -12.81
C ASN A 122 -5.04 6.27 -12.78
N ILE A 123 -4.18 6.33 -11.78
CA ILE A 123 -3.40 7.53 -11.44
C ILE A 123 -1.90 7.22 -11.54
N VAL A 124 -1.12 8.17 -12.05
CA VAL A 124 0.34 8.14 -11.93
C VAL A 124 0.84 9.37 -11.17
N LEU A 125 1.67 9.11 -10.13
CA LEU A 125 2.34 10.07 -9.28
C LEU A 125 3.81 10.10 -9.63
N VAL A 126 4.28 11.22 -10.20
CA VAL A 126 5.68 11.42 -10.56
C VAL A 126 6.35 12.32 -9.52
N GLY A 127 7.55 11.98 -9.08
CA GLY A 127 8.29 12.87 -8.18
C GLY A 127 9.33 12.17 -7.32
N PRO A 128 10.29 12.92 -6.76
CA PRO A 128 11.44 12.38 -6.05
C PRO A 128 11.07 11.41 -4.92
N THR A 129 12.00 10.52 -4.59
CA THR A 129 11.85 9.62 -3.44
C THR A 129 11.70 10.41 -2.15
N GLY A 130 10.86 9.93 -1.23
CA GLY A 130 10.64 10.57 0.07
C GLY A 130 9.67 11.76 0.06
N THR A 131 9.04 12.12 -1.07
CA THR A 131 8.06 13.22 -1.15
C THR A 131 6.67 12.87 -0.63
N GLY A 132 6.40 11.59 -0.30
CA GLY A 132 5.14 11.16 0.31
C GLY A 132 4.14 10.49 -0.63
N LYS A 133 4.55 10.01 -1.82
CA LYS A 133 3.68 9.31 -2.78
C LYS A 133 2.89 8.17 -2.14
N THR A 134 3.59 7.22 -1.55
CA THR A 134 3.01 6.07 -0.85
C THR A 134 2.16 6.46 0.36
N LEU A 135 2.58 7.50 1.11
CA LEU A 135 1.83 8.01 2.26
C LEU A 135 0.49 8.59 1.83
N MET A 136 0.44 9.32 0.72
CA MET A 136 -0.79 9.92 0.18
C MET A 136 -1.80 8.83 -0.18
N ALA A 137 -1.39 7.80 -0.95
CA ALA A 137 -2.25 6.69 -1.33
C ALA A 137 -2.78 5.91 -0.12
N ARG A 138 -1.89 5.60 0.84
CA ARG A 138 -2.26 4.92 2.10
C ARG A 138 -3.25 5.75 2.94
N THR A 139 -3.06 7.06 2.98
CA THR A 139 -3.93 7.97 3.74
C THR A 139 -5.33 8.02 3.14
N ILE A 140 -5.45 8.02 1.81
CA ILE A 140 -6.71 7.95 1.08
C ILE A 140 -7.44 6.62 1.38
N ALA A 141 -6.73 5.49 1.27
CA ALA A 141 -7.31 4.19 1.54
C ALA A 141 -7.81 4.07 2.99
N LYS A 142 -7.05 4.63 3.95
CA LYS A 142 -7.46 4.71 5.36
C LYS A 142 -8.74 5.54 5.54
N LEU A 143 -8.84 6.68 4.85
CA LEU A 143 -10.02 7.55 4.89
C LEU A 143 -11.27 6.83 4.39
N LEU A 144 -11.13 6.13 3.27
CA LEU A 144 -12.23 5.42 2.61
C LEU A 144 -12.54 4.06 3.24
N LYS A 145 -11.67 3.58 4.15
CA LYS A 145 -11.79 2.26 4.80
C LYS A 145 -11.88 1.09 3.81
N VAL A 146 -11.13 1.18 2.73
CA VAL A 146 -11.07 0.15 1.69
C VAL A 146 -9.78 -0.68 1.80
N PRO A 147 -9.76 -1.92 1.31
CA PRO A 147 -8.54 -2.72 1.23
C PRO A 147 -7.44 -1.98 0.45
N PHE A 148 -6.22 -2.02 0.97
CA PHE A 148 -5.08 -1.32 0.40
C PHE A 148 -3.84 -2.19 0.39
N THR A 149 -3.25 -2.40 -0.77
CA THR A 149 -1.97 -3.10 -0.91
C THR A 149 -0.94 -2.24 -1.62
N ILE A 150 0.34 -2.50 -1.29
CA ILE A 150 1.49 -1.87 -1.92
C ILE A 150 2.31 -2.97 -2.57
N VAL A 151 2.70 -2.75 -3.80
CA VAL A 151 3.58 -3.63 -4.56
C VAL A 151 4.69 -2.80 -5.17
N ASP A 152 5.90 -3.30 -5.08
CA ASP A 152 7.07 -2.75 -5.75
C ASP A 152 7.13 -3.33 -7.18
N ALA A 153 7.18 -2.47 -8.19
CA ALA A 153 7.23 -2.92 -9.58
C ALA A 153 8.52 -3.70 -9.92
N THR A 154 9.59 -3.49 -9.15
CA THR A 154 10.90 -4.15 -9.39
C THR A 154 10.91 -5.63 -9.07
N VAL A 155 10.01 -6.11 -8.20
CA VAL A 155 9.90 -7.53 -7.87
C VAL A 155 9.03 -8.31 -8.86
N LEU A 156 8.31 -7.60 -9.73
CA LEU A 156 7.40 -8.20 -10.70
C LEU A 156 8.17 -8.72 -11.92
N THR A 157 7.73 -9.87 -12.43
CA THR A 157 8.26 -10.49 -13.64
C THR A 157 7.13 -10.94 -14.57
N GLU A 158 7.48 -11.17 -15.82
CA GLU A 158 6.56 -11.81 -16.77
C GLU A 158 6.26 -13.24 -16.30
N ALA A 159 5.02 -13.71 -16.45
CA ALA A 159 4.59 -15.03 -16.02
C ALA A 159 5.50 -16.15 -16.56
N GLY A 160 5.96 -17.03 -15.66
CA GLY A 160 6.85 -18.16 -15.99
C GLY A 160 8.35 -17.91 -15.79
N TYR A 161 8.74 -16.71 -15.34
CA TYR A 161 10.12 -16.38 -14.96
C TYR A 161 10.31 -16.33 -13.46
N VAL A 162 11.58 -16.26 -13.02
CA VAL A 162 11.91 -16.14 -11.59
C VAL A 162 11.55 -14.75 -11.08
N GLY A 163 10.59 -14.68 -10.16
CA GLY A 163 10.06 -13.45 -9.58
C GLY A 163 8.59 -13.62 -9.21
N GLU A 164 7.94 -12.52 -8.89
CA GLU A 164 6.51 -12.52 -8.61
C GLU A 164 5.70 -12.22 -9.89
N ASP A 165 4.75 -13.08 -10.21
CA ASP A 165 3.81 -12.82 -11.31
C ASP A 165 2.97 -11.57 -10.99
N VAL A 166 2.60 -10.81 -12.02
CA VAL A 166 1.76 -9.60 -11.86
C VAL A 166 0.41 -9.92 -11.18
N GLU A 167 -0.14 -11.13 -11.36
CA GLU A 167 -1.35 -11.58 -10.67
C GLU A 167 -1.17 -11.69 -9.14
N SER A 168 0.07 -11.77 -8.62
CA SER A 168 0.35 -11.79 -7.17
C SER A 168 -0.14 -10.52 -6.46
N ILE A 169 -0.24 -9.40 -7.18
CA ILE A 169 -0.82 -8.13 -6.70
C ILE A 169 -2.24 -8.36 -6.17
N LEU A 170 -3.04 -9.12 -6.92
CA LEU A 170 -4.44 -9.41 -6.55
C LEU A 170 -4.53 -10.40 -5.39
N SER A 171 -3.60 -11.36 -5.30
CA SER A 171 -3.51 -12.26 -4.14
C SER A 171 -3.25 -11.49 -2.85
N ARG A 172 -2.35 -10.50 -2.88
CA ARG A 172 -2.08 -9.61 -1.73
C ARG A 172 -3.29 -8.75 -1.38
N LEU A 173 -4.01 -8.24 -2.38
CA LEU A 173 -5.21 -7.44 -2.15
C LEU A 173 -6.32 -8.29 -1.52
N LEU A 174 -6.52 -9.53 -1.99
CA LEU A 174 -7.45 -10.50 -1.41
C LEU A 174 -7.11 -10.82 0.04
N GLN A 175 -5.83 -11.03 0.37
CA GLN A 175 -5.39 -11.26 1.75
C GLN A 175 -5.75 -10.09 2.67
N VAL A 176 -5.53 -8.85 2.22
CA VAL A 176 -5.89 -7.64 2.99
C VAL A 176 -7.39 -7.48 3.13
N ALA A 177 -8.16 -7.99 2.18
CA ALA A 177 -9.63 -8.02 2.21
C ALA A 177 -10.21 -9.22 2.97
N ASP A 178 -9.39 -9.99 3.72
CA ASP A 178 -9.80 -11.22 4.39
C ASP A 178 -10.50 -12.23 3.43
N TYR A 179 -10.04 -12.28 2.17
CA TYR A 179 -10.57 -13.07 1.06
C TYR A 179 -12.02 -12.73 0.65
N ASP A 180 -12.54 -11.59 1.07
CA ASP A 180 -13.79 -11.05 0.55
C ASP A 180 -13.55 -10.41 -0.83
N VAL A 181 -13.98 -11.11 -1.88
CA VAL A 181 -13.80 -10.68 -3.28
C VAL A 181 -14.49 -9.34 -3.55
N ALA A 182 -15.71 -9.14 -3.04
CA ALA A 182 -16.45 -7.92 -3.26
C ALA A 182 -15.79 -6.69 -2.61
N GLN A 183 -15.11 -6.86 -1.48
CA GLN A 183 -14.30 -5.82 -0.86
C GLN A 183 -12.99 -5.61 -1.63
N ALA A 184 -12.30 -6.68 -2.03
CA ALA A 184 -11.06 -6.60 -2.81
C ALA A 184 -11.26 -5.83 -4.12
N GLU A 185 -12.35 -6.08 -4.84
CA GLU A 185 -12.71 -5.40 -6.09
C GLU A 185 -12.97 -3.90 -5.94
N ARG A 186 -13.17 -3.40 -4.72
CA ARG A 186 -13.30 -1.96 -4.40
C ARG A 186 -12.03 -1.38 -3.77
N GLY A 187 -10.98 -2.17 -3.70
CA GLY A 187 -9.72 -1.81 -3.09
C GLY A 187 -8.87 -0.84 -3.91
N ILE A 188 -7.80 -0.41 -3.29
CA ILE A 188 -6.76 0.43 -3.90
C ILE A 188 -5.44 -0.33 -3.93
N VAL A 189 -4.82 -0.39 -5.09
CA VAL A 189 -3.47 -0.94 -5.29
C VAL A 189 -2.51 0.21 -5.56
N PHE A 190 -1.46 0.31 -4.78
CA PHE A 190 -0.35 1.22 -5.04
C PHE A 190 0.84 0.43 -5.60
N ILE A 191 1.21 0.74 -6.85
CA ILE A 191 2.38 0.16 -7.53
C ILE A 191 3.50 1.19 -7.40
N ASP A 192 4.49 0.91 -6.55
CA ASP A 192 5.65 1.77 -6.36
C ASP A 192 6.75 1.44 -7.38
N GLU A 193 7.64 2.39 -7.62
CA GLU A 193 8.81 2.27 -8.49
C GLU A 193 8.49 1.89 -9.94
N ILE A 194 7.33 2.36 -10.48
CA ILE A 194 6.89 2.06 -11.85
C ILE A 194 7.91 2.53 -12.91
N ASP A 195 8.74 3.52 -12.61
CA ASP A 195 9.81 4.00 -13.47
C ASP A 195 10.95 3.00 -13.66
N LYS A 196 11.09 2.03 -12.76
CA LYS A 196 12.16 1.02 -12.83
C LYS A 196 11.90 -0.06 -13.87
N ILE A 197 10.64 -0.27 -14.24
CA ILE A 197 10.27 -1.17 -15.35
C ILE A 197 10.24 -0.47 -16.70
N ALA A 198 10.63 0.81 -16.77
CA ALA A 198 10.80 1.53 -18.03
C ALA A 198 11.95 0.95 -18.85
N ARG A 199 11.78 0.91 -20.18
CA ARG A 199 12.84 0.46 -21.09
C ARG A 199 14.08 1.33 -20.96
N LYS A 200 15.23 0.71 -20.75
CA LYS A 200 16.54 1.38 -20.69
C LYS A 200 17.17 1.36 -22.09
N GLY A 201 16.91 2.41 -22.88
CA GLY A 201 17.65 2.71 -24.12
C GLY A 201 17.30 1.88 -25.34
N ASP A 202 17.75 2.36 -26.52
CA ASP A 202 17.59 1.78 -27.86
C ASP A 202 18.54 0.59 -28.16
N ASN A 203 18.87 -0.25 -27.21
CA ASN A 203 19.57 -1.48 -27.54
C ASN A 203 18.55 -2.48 -28.08
N PRO A 204 18.55 -2.76 -29.38
CA PRO A 204 17.74 -3.84 -29.96
C PRO A 204 18.42 -5.18 -29.61
N SER A 205 18.46 -5.48 -28.33
CA SER A 205 18.85 -6.81 -27.87
C SER A 205 17.74 -7.77 -28.33
N ILE A 206 18.12 -8.78 -29.10
CA ILE A 206 17.24 -9.85 -29.59
C ILE A 206 16.61 -10.65 -28.44
N THR A 207 17.04 -10.42 -27.21
CA THR A 207 16.50 -11.04 -26.00
C THR A 207 15.30 -10.25 -25.49
N ARG A 208 14.17 -10.95 -25.35
CA ARG A 208 12.92 -10.43 -24.77
C ARG A 208 13.20 -9.84 -23.39
N ASP A 209 12.85 -8.57 -23.19
CA ASP A 209 12.99 -7.89 -21.89
C ASP A 209 11.86 -8.32 -20.95
N VAL A 210 12.13 -9.38 -20.19
CA VAL A 210 11.16 -10.00 -19.27
C VAL A 210 10.97 -9.23 -17.97
N SER A 211 11.86 -8.29 -17.66
CA SER A 211 11.83 -7.45 -16.44
C SER A 211 11.33 -6.03 -16.70
N GLY A 212 11.30 -5.58 -17.92
CA GLY A 212 10.85 -4.25 -18.31
C GLY A 212 9.55 -4.29 -19.10
N GLU A 213 9.64 -4.41 -20.44
CA GLU A 213 8.46 -4.35 -21.30
C GLU A 213 7.45 -5.48 -21.04
N GLY A 214 7.92 -6.70 -20.77
CA GLY A 214 7.05 -7.84 -20.49
C GLY A 214 6.18 -7.59 -19.26
N VAL A 215 6.76 -6.98 -18.21
CA VAL A 215 6.01 -6.59 -16.99
C VAL A 215 5.01 -5.48 -17.30
N GLN A 216 5.40 -4.47 -18.10
CA GLN A 216 4.47 -3.40 -18.49
C GLN A 216 3.26 -3.96 -19.25
N GLN A 217 3.45 -4.92 -20.17
CA GLN A 217 2.36 -5.58 -20.89
C GLN A 217 1.49 -6.47 -20.00
N ALA A 218 2.07 -7.14 -18.99
CA ALA A 218 1.30 -7.90 -18.02
C ALA A 218 0.46 -6.99 -17.12
N LEU A 219 1.03 -5.86 -16.66
CA LEU A 219 0.30 -4.84 -15.89
C LEU A 219 -0.85 -4.24 -16.70
N LEU A 220 -0.69 -4.06 -18.01
CA LEU A 220 -1.72 -3.49 -18.86
C LEU A 220 -3.04 -4.24 -18.73
N LYS A 221 -3.03 -5.58 -18.74
CA LYS A 221 -4.22 -6.42 -18.60
C LYS A 221 -5.01 -6.10 -17.33
N ILE A 222 -4.31 -5.94 -16.20
CA ILE A 222 -4.93 -5.64 -14.91
C ILE A 222 -5.46 -4.21 -14.85
N LEU A 223 -4.72 -3.27 -15.44
CA LEU A 223 -5.10 -1.86 -15.49
C LEU A 223 -6.30 -1.59 -16.40
N GLU A 224 -6.44 -2.34 -17.49
CA GLU A 224 -7.58 -2.26 -18.42
C GLU A 224 -8.89 -2.69 -17.77
N GLY A 225 -8.84 -3.66 -16.87
CA GLY A 225 -10.01 -4.20 -16.21
C GLY A 225 -10.47 -5.51 -16.83
N THR A 226 -10.01 -6.61 -16.27
CA THR A 226 -10.34 -7.98 -16.69
C THR A 226 -10.66 -8.84 -15.46
N VAL A 227 -11.30 -9.98 -15.71
CA VAL A 227 -11.44 -11.02 -14.68
C VAL A 227 -10.17 -11.88 -14.67
N VAL A 228 -9.50 -11.91 -13.53
CA VAL A 228 -8.25 -12.63 -13.31
C VAL A 228 -8.46 -13.79 -12.35
N ASN A 229 -7.92 -14.95 -12.69
CA ASN A 229 -7.93 -16.13 -11.82
C ASN A 229 -6.75 -16.06 -10.85
N VAL A 230 -7.05 -15.88 -9.58
CA VAL A 230 -6.07 -15.67 -8.51
C VAL A 230 -5.99 -16.90 -7.62
N PRO A 231 -4.79 -17.44 -7.31
CA PRO A 231 -4.66 -18.53 -6.36
C PRO A 231 -5.06 -18.06 -4.95
N PRO A 232 -5.86 -18.83 -4.20
CA PRO A 232 -6.39 -18.41 -2.89
C PRO A 232 -5.32 -18.29 -1.80
N GLN A 233 -4.19 -18.98 -1.95
CA GLN A 233 -3.02 -18.83 -1.08
C GLN A 233 -1.84 -18.48 -1.95
N GLY A 234 -1.20 -17.34 -1.70
CA GLY A 234 -0.02 -16.87 -2.42
C GLY A 234 1.08 -17.96 -2.40
N GLY A 235 1.23 -18.68 -3.50
CA GLY A 235 2.17 -19.76 -3.65
C GLY A 235 2.12 -20.36 -5.06
N ARG A 236 2.99 -21.33 -5.33
CA ARG A 236 3.05 -22.04 -6.62
C ARG A 236 1.68 -22.60 -7.00
N LYS A 237 1.26 -22.38 -8.23
CA LYS A 237 0.02 -22.90 -8.81
C LYS A 237 -0.01 -24.44 -8.69
N HIS A 238 -0.78 -24.97 -7.75
CA HIS A 238 -1.05 -26.41 -7.71
C HIS A 238 -2.24 -26.74 -8.62
N PRO A 239 -2.21 -27.83 -9.43
CA PRO A 239 -3.26 -28.15 -10.40
C PRO A 239 -4.67 -28.34 -9.80
N GLU A 240 -4.75 -28.67 -8.51
CA GLU A 240 -6.02 -28.98 -7.82
C GLU A 240 -6.61 -27.80 -7.01
N GLN A 241 -5.94 -26.64 -6.97
CA GLN A 241 -6.46 -25.46 -6.26
C GLN A 241 -7.58 -24.76 -7.04
N LYS A 242 -8.73 -24.53 -6.39
CA LYS A 242 -9.79 -23.67 -6.93
C LYS A 242 -9.30 -22.24 -6.95
N PHE A 243 -9.16 -21.65 -8.13
CA PHE A 243 -8.84 -20.22 -8.31
C PHE A 243 -10.03 -19.35 -7.91
N VAL A 244 -9.74 -18.20 -7.32
CA VAL A 244 -10.72 -17.15 -7.05
C VAL A 244 -10.71 -16.18 -8.21
N GLN A 245 -11.89 -15.91 -8.79
CA GLN A 245 -12.02 -14.89 -9.84
C GLN A 245 -12.14 -13.51 -9.21
N VAL A 246 -11.29 -12.58 -9.67
CA VAL A 246 -11.29 -11.18 -9.24
C VAL A 246 -11.45 -10.29 -10.46
N ASP A 247 -12.46 -9.44 -10.45
CA ASP A 247 -12.70 -8.44 -11.49
C ASP A 247 -11.93 -7.15 -11.17
N THR A 248 -10.94 -6.82 -12.00
CA THR A 248 -10.08 -5.65 -11.76
C THR A 248 -10.69 -4.34 -12.26
N ARG A 249 -11.86 -4.33 -12.91
CA ARG A 249 -12.52 -3.12 -13.44
C ARG A 249 -12.77 -2.06 -12.37
N ASN A 250 -13.05 -2.49 -11.15
CA ASN A 250 -13.43 -1.62 -10.05
C ASN A 250 -12.29 -1.33 -9.05
N ILE A 251 -11.14 -1.96 -9.21
CA ILE A 251 -9.94 -1.69 -8.41
C ILE A 251 -9.30 -0.39 -8.90
N LEU A 252 -8.97 0.52 -7.97
CA LEU A 252 -8.22 1.72 -8.28
C LEU A 252 -6.72 1.43 -8.22
N PHE A 253 -6.03 1.64 -9.34
CA PHE A 253 -4.57 1.55 -9.38
C PHE A 253 -3.94 2.94 -9.33
N ILE A 254 -2.97 3.10 -8.45
CA ILE A 254 -2.16 4.29 -8.28
C ILE A 254 -0.71 3.88 -8.47
N CYS A 255 -0.06 4.37 -9.54
CA CYS A 255 1.33 4.08 -9.83
C CYS A 255 2.21 5.22 -9.32
N GLY A 256 3.28 4.91 -8.58
CA GLY A 256 4.26 5.88 -8.11
C GLY A 256 5.63 5.61 -8.72
N GLY A 257 6.36 6.67 -9.09
CA GLY A 257 7.74 6.56 -9.55
C GLY A 257 8.55 7.82 -9.29
N ALA A 258 9.85 7.67 -9.13
CA ALA A 258 10.77 8.80 -9.01
C ALA A 258 11.00 9.49 -10.34
N PHE A 259 11.12 8.71 -11.42
CA PHE A 259 11.41 9.16 -12.78
C PHE A 259 12.67 10.03 -12.85
N ASP A 260 13.74 9.58 -12.19
CA ASP A 260 14.99 10.32 -12.10
C ASP A 260 15.52 10.68 -13.49
N GLY A 261 15.73 11.98 -13.71
CA GLY A 261 16.22 12.52 -14.98
C GLY A 261 15.12 12.84 -16.03
N ILE A 262 13.82 12.67 -15.69
CA ILE A 262 12.71 13.07 -16.58
C ILE A 262 12.73 14.57 -16.86
N GLU A 263 13.28 15.39 -15.94
CA GLU A 263 13.43 16.83 -16.11
C GLU A 263 14.21 17.20 -17.38
N LYS A 264 15.20 16.36 -17.76
CA LYS A 264 15.95 16.56 -19.00
C LYS A 264 15.06 16.39 -20.23
N LYS A 265 14.13 15.42 -20.21
CA LYS A 265 13.16 15.19 -21.28
C LYS A 265 12.15 16.34 -21.36
N ILE A 266 11.65 16.81 -20.23
CA ILE A 266 10.76 17.96 -20.12
C ILE A 266 11.45 19.20 -20.65
N ALA A 267 12.67 19.50 -20.21
CA ALA A 267 13.45 20.64 -20.69
C ALA A 267 13.70 20.60 -22.20
N GLN A 268 14.05 19.43 -22.74
CA GLN A 268 14.24 19.23 -24.19
C GLN A 268 12.96 19.54 -24.96
N ARG A 269 11.80 19.00 -24.52
CA ARG A 269 10.50 19.27 -25.17
C ARG A 269 10.12 20.75 -25.12
N LEU A 270 10.34 21.40 -23.97
CA LEU A 270 10.04 22.83 -23.81
C LEU A 270 10.96 23.72 -24.66
N ASN A 271 12.25 23.39 -24.73
CA ASN A 271 13.22 24.12 -25.55
C ASN A 271 12.93 23.96 -27.07
N THR A 272 12.53 22.78 -27.52
CA THR A 272 12.18 22.53 -28.93
C THR A 272 10.96 23.34 -29.36
N ARG A 273 9.98 23.54 -28.48
CA ARG A 273 8.80 24.41 -28.73
C ARG A 273 9.16 25.90 -28.78
N ALA A 274 10.24 26.31 -28.13
CA ALA A 274 10.68 27.72 -28.10
C ALA A 274 11.36 28.21 -29.38
N MET A 275 11.67 27.30 -30.32
CA MET A 275 12.30 27.67 -31.62
C MET A 275 11.31 28.07 -32.73
N GLY A 276 10.01 28.11 -32.48
CA GLY A 276 8.99 28.56 -33.43
C GLY A 276 8.64 30.05 -33.31
N TYR A 277 8.01 30.63 -34.34
CA TYR A 277 7.65 32.05 -34.52
C TYR A 277 6.69 32.65 -33.42
N GLY A 278 6.44 31.96 -32.29
CA GLY A 278 5.43 32.36 -31.28
C GLY A 278 5.97 32.98 -29.99
N ARG A 279 7.12 33.63 -29.98
CA ARG A 279 7.82 34.08 -28.77
C ARG A 279 7.21 35.31 -28.03
N LEU A 280 6.12 35.92 -28.53
CA LEU A 280 5.66 37.21 -28.01
C LEU A 280 4.75 37.16 -26.77
N ASN A 281 4.22 35.96 -26.36
CA ASN A 281 3.29 35.86 -25.22
C ASN A 281 3.42 34.53 -24.41
N ALA A 282 4.58 33.87 -24.39
CA ALA A 282 4.74 32.71 -23.55
C ALA A 282 5.17 33.11 -22.13
N ASP A 283 4.40 32.74 -21.13
CA ASP A 283 4.80 32.86 -19.72
C ASP A 283 6.19 32.29 -19.50
N PRO A 284 7.06 32.93 -18.72
CA PRO A 284 8.40 32.49 -18.48
C PRO A 284 8.36 31.08 -17.84
N ILE A 285 9.01 30.11 -18.50
CA ILE A 285 9.10 28.74 -18.00
C ILE A 285 9.88 28.77 -16.68
N ASP A 286 9.25 28.33 -15.61
CA ASP A 286 9.92 28.13 -14.32
C ASP A 286 10.83 26.90 -14.42
N ARG A 287 12.13 27.18 -14.55
CA ARG A 287 13.17 26.16 -14.66
C ARG A 287 13.55 25.53 -13.30
N SER A 288 13.10 26.11 -12.20
CA SER A 288 13.37 25.60 -10.86
C SER A 288 12.48 24.40 -10.53
N ASN A 289 11.29 24.31 -11.15
CA ASN A 289 10.35 23.21 -10.94
C ASN A 289 9.81 22.68 -12.28
N LEU A 290 10.67 21.99 -13.03
CA LEU A 290 10.30 21.44 -14.34
C LEU A 290 9.23 20.34 -14.23
N MET A 291 9.12 19.67 -13.10
CA MET A 291 8.14 18.59 -12.89
C MET A 291 6.68 19.05 -13.06
N GLN A 292 6.38 20.31 -12.80
CA GLN A 292 5.02 20.87 -13.01
C GLN A 292 4.55 20.79 -14.47
N TYR A 293 5.49 20.68 -15.41
CA TYR A 293 5.20 20.60 -16.84
C TYR A 293 5.19 19.16 -17.37
N VAL A 294 5.24 18.16 -16.49
CA VAL A 294 5.23 16.76 -16.91
C VAL A 294 3.98 16.41 -17.70
N THR A 295 4.16 15.67 -18.80
CA THR A 295 3.08 15.23 -19.68
C THR A 295 3.18 13.74 -19.96
N PRO A 296 2.10 13.09 -20.43
CA PRO A 296 2.16 11.69 -20.87
C PRO A 296 3.25 11.40 -21.91
N GLN A 297 3.59 12.40 -22.75
CA GLN A 297 4.67 12.27 -23.74
C GLN A 297 6.05 12.13 -23.08
N ASP A 298 6.27 12.79 -21.94
CA ASP A 298 7.53 12.67 -21.21
C ASP A 298 7.70 11.29 -20.59
N LEU A 299 6.60 10.67 -20.10
CA LEU A 299 6.61 9.30 -19.58
C LEU A 299 6.92 8.28 -20.70
N LYS A 300 6.36 8.48 -21.90
CA LYS A 300 6.68 7.66 -23.08
C LYS A 300 8.16 7.81 -23.48
N SER A 301 8.65 9.05 -23.50
CA SER A 301 10.06 9.32 -23.79
C SER A 301 11.02 8.82 -22.71
N PHE A 302 10.54 8.61 -21.50
CA PHE A 302 11.29 8.01 -20.39
C PHE A 302 11.45 6.49 -20.56
N GLY A 303 10.46 5.82 -21.20
CA GLY A 303 10.51 4.39 -21.49
C GLY A 303 9.27 3.60 -21.08
N LEU A 304 8.18 4.25 -20.66
CA LEU A 304 6.91 3.57 -20.50
C LEU A 304 6.23 3.37 -21.86
N ILE A 305 5.65 2.18 -22.08
CA ILE A 305 4.94 1.89 -23.33
C ILE A 305 3.70 2.78 -23.49
N PRO A 306 3.38 3.22 -24.70
CA PRO A 306 2.25 4.13 -24.96
C PRO A 306 0.92 3.61 -24.43
N GLU A 307 0.69 2.29 -24.51
CA GLU A 307 -0.52 1.61 -24.06
C GLU A 307 -0.69 1.75 -22.53
N LEU A 308 0.39 1.52 -21.77
CA LEU A 308 0.39 1.66 -20.31
C LEU A 308 0.11 3.10 -19.90
N VAL A 309 0.75 4.07 -20.55
CA VAL A 309 0.52 5.50 -20.29
C VAL A 309 -0.94 5.87 -20.62
N GLY A 310 -1.53 5.28 -21.65
CA GLY A 310 -2.94 5.46 -22.00
C GLY A 310 -3.92 4.96 -20.93
N ARG A 311 -3.52 3.99 -20.11
CA ARG A 311 -4.33 3.45 -18.98
C ARG A 311 -4.09 4.17 -17.66
N LEU A 312 -3.26 5.21 -17.66
CA LEU A 312 -2.96 6.09 -16.51
C LEU A 312 -3.35 7.55 -16.82
N PRO A 313 -4.65 7.83 -17.07
CA PRO A 313 -5.09 9.13 -17.59
C PRO A 313 -4.89 10.28 -16.57
N VAL A 314 -4.82 9.97 -15.28
CA VAL A 314 -4.61 11.00 -14.25
C VAL A 314 -3.13 11.06 -13.93
N LEU A 315 -2.45 12.06 -14.47
CA LEU A 315 -1.04 12.35 -14.22
C LEU A 315 -0.92 13.53 -13.26
N THR A 316 -0.18 13.34 -12.19
CA THR A 316 0.17 14.43 -11.27
C THR A 316 1.60 14.27 -10.75
N TYR A 317 2.14 15.33 -10.18
CA TYR A 317 3.53 15.37 -9.74
C TYR A 317 3.65 15.78 -8.28
N MET A 318 4.74 15.36 -7.65
CA MET A 318 5.14 15.73 -6.30
C MET A 318 6.36 16.65 -6.37
N GLN A 319 6.30 17.75 -5.65
CA GLN A 319 7.39 18.72 -5.57
C GLN A 319 8.51 18.18 -4.65
N PRO A 320 9.77 18.49 -4.95
CA PRO A 320 10.87 18.28 -4.00
C PRO A 320 10.56 18.95 -2.66
N LEU A 321 11.01 18.35 -1.57
CA LEU A 321 10.79 18.89 -0.24
C LEU A 321 11.90 19.89 0.11
N GLU A 322 11.50 21.12 0.30
CA GLU A 322 12.36 22.19 0.80
C GLU A 322 12.61 22.07 2.31
N ARG A 323 13.63 22.76 2.83
CA ARG A 323 13.96 22.80 4.26
C ARG A 323 12.78 23.12 5.16
N ALA A 324 11.97 24.13 4.78
CA ALA A 324 10.78 24.51 5.53
C ALA A 324 9.74 23.38 5.59
N ALA A 325 9.50 22.71 4.46
CA ALA A 325 8.60 21.56 4.40
C ALA A 325 9.09 20.39 5.28
N LEU A 326 10.38 20.08 5.28
CA LEU A 326 10.96 19.06 6.15
C LEU A 326 10.79 19.40 7.63
N ARG A 327 10.93 20.67 8.01
CA ARG A 327 10.69 21.14 9.39
C ARG A 327 9.23 20.93 9.81
N SER A 328 8.29 21.29 8.94
CA SER A 328 6.86 21.08 9.17
C SER A 328 6.52 19.57 9.24
N ILE A 329 7.08 18.74 8.35
CA ILE A 329 6.89 17.27 8.37
C ILE A 329 7.31 16.66 9.71
N LEU A 330 8.35 17.18 10.31
CA LEU A 330 8.87 16.69 11.59
C LEU A 330 7.89 16.91 12.76
N THR A 331 7.08 17.98 12.71
CA THR A 331 6.30 18.47 13.86
C THR A 331 4.79 18.61 13.67
N GLU A 332 4.30 18.93 12.47
CA GLU A 332 2.90 19.36 12.27
C GLU A 332 1.92 18.21 12.03
N PRO A 333 2.20 17.21 11.14
CA PRO A 333 1.25 16.15 10.82
C PRO A 333 0.68 15.45 12.05
N LYS A 334 -0.52 14.87 11.94
CA LYS A 334 -1.10 14.05 13.00
C LYS A 334 -0.13 12.96 13.48
N ASN A 335 0.57 12.32 12.54
CA ASN A 335 1.56 11.29 12.82
C ASN A 335 3.00 11.81 12.67
N ALA A 336 3.26 13.08 13.01
CA ALA A 336 4.60 13.66 12.98
C ALA A 336 5.57 12.86 13.85
N ILE A 337 6.82 12.73 13.41
CA ILE A 337 7.84 11.93 14.08
C ILE A 337 8.01 12.36 15.54
N VAL A 338 8.10 13.67 15.80
CA VAL A 338 8.20 14.24 17.15
C VAL A 338 6.99 13.87 18.02
N LYS A 339 5.77 13.88 17.46
CA LYS A 339 4.55 13.48 18.19
C LYS A 339 4.56 12.00 18.56
N GLN A 340 5.08 11.14 17.66
CA GLN A 340 5.21 9.71 17.93
C GLN A 340 6.16 9.46 19.10
N TYR A 341 7.36 10.08 19.09
CA TYR A 341 8.30 9.97 20.20
C TYR A 341 7.74 10.53 21.51
N LYS A 342 7.09 11.70 21.48
CA LYS A 342 6.42 12.26 22.66
C LYS A 342 5.41 11.28 23.26
N ARG A 343 4.62 10.62 22.40
CA ARG A 343 3.63 9.64 22.86
C ARG A 343 4.27 8.37 23.42
N LEU A 344 5.37 7.87 22.83
CA LEU A 344 6.10 6.73 23.38
C LEU A 344 6.62 7.01 24.80
N PHE A 345 7.27 8.16 24.98
CA PHE A 345 7.79 8.54 26.32
C PHE A 345 6.68 8.82 27.31
N GLU A 346 5.55 9.37 26.87
CA GLU A 346 4.38 9.58 27.73
C GLU A 346 3.83 8.26 28.30
N LEU A 347 3.86 7.18 27.51
CA LEU A 347 3.47 5.85 27.97
C LEU A 347 4.38 5.31 29.08
N ASP A 348 5.64 5.73 29.11
CA ASP A 348 6.61 5.43 30.17
C ASP A 348 6.56 6.47 31.31
N GLY A 349 5.58 7.38 31.31
CA GLY A 349 5.43 8.42 32.33
C GLY A 349 6.42 9.58 32.22
N VAL A 350 7.13 9.70 31.10
CA VAL A 350 8.17 10.70 30.85
C VAL A 350 7.70 11.79 29.90
N LYS A 351 7.86 13.04 30.26
CA LYS A 351 7.57 14.19 29.38
C LYS A 351 8.76 14.50 28.48
N LEU A 352 8.65 14.17 27.20
CA LEU A 352 9.66 14.46 26.17
C LEU A 352 9.44 15.85 25.56
N ALA A 353 10.52 16.64 25.43
CA ALA A 353 10.56 17.88 24.70
C ALA A 353 11.74 17.89 23.71
N PHE A 354 11.62 18.68 22.66
CA PHE A 354 12.68 18.97 21.70
C PHE A 354 12.87 20.47 21.65
N ASP A 355 14.11 20.94 21.75
CA ASP A 355 14.44 22.34 21.52
C ASP A 355 14.37 22.63 20.00
N ASP A 356 13.99 23.86 19.65
CA ASP A 356 13.88 24.27 18.25
C ASP A 356 15.19 24.14 17.50
N ASP A 357 16.31 24.52 18.13
CA ASP A 357 17.65 24.37 17.56
C ASP A 357 18.02 22.90 17.27
N ALA A 358 17.56 21.97 18.09
CA ALA A 358 17.76 20.54 17.87
C ALA A 358 16.95 20.03 16.69
N LEU A 359 15.71 20.52 16.54
CA LEU A 359 14.84 20.20 15.41
C LEU A 359 15.39 20.75 14.10
N ASP A 360 15.89 21.99 14.10
CA ASP A 360 16.52 22.60 12.93
C ASP A 360 17.81 21.85 12.53
N TYR A 361 18.60 21.43 13.49
CA TYR A 361 19.79 20.60 13.23
C TYR A 361 19.44 19.24 12.59
N ILE A 362 18.35 18.59 13.02
CA ILE A 362 17.86 17.34 12.40
C ILE A 362 17.50 17.58 10.94
N VAL A 363 16.81 18.67 10.65
CA VAL A 363 16.43 19.05 9.29
C VAL A 363 17.64 19.37 8.43
N ASP A 364 18.59 20.12 8.95
CA ASP A 364 19.82 20.48 8.23
C ASP A 364 20.64 19.23 7.86
N LYS A 365 20.70 18.25 8.77
CA LYS A 365 21.35 16.96 8.48
C LYS A 365 20.58 16.12 7.43
N ALA A 366 19.24 16.15 7.44
CA ALA A 366 18.43 15.48 6.41
C ALA A 366 18.65 16.10 5.02
N VAL A 367 18.77 17.43 4.94
CA VAL A 367 19.11 18.15 3.71
C VAL A 367 20.54 17.84 3.25
N GLU A 368 21.52 17.91 4.16
CA GLU A 368 22.93 17.64 3.88
C GLU A 368 23.14 16.23 3.31
N PHE A 369 22.45 15.23 3.87
CA PHE A 369 22.54 13.85 3.43
C PHE A 369 21.63 13.51 2.23
N LYS A 370 20.82 14.46 1.76
CA LYS A 370 19.86 14.29 0.65
C LYS A 370 18.85 13.15 0.87
N LEU A 371 18.48 12.88 2.11
CA LEU A 371 17.64 11.74 2.49
C LEU A 371 16.14 12.01 2.39
N GLY A 372 15.72 13.25 2.14
CA GLY A 372 14.33 13.67 2.13
C GLY A 372 13.61 13.38 3.46
N ALA A 373 12.29 13.20 3.43
CA ALA A 373 11.52 12.94 4.65
C ALA A 373 11.82 11.59 5.31
N ARG A 374 12.29 10.57 4.56
CA ARG A 374 12.69 9.27 5.13
C ARG A 374 13.88 9.44 6.09
N GLY A 375 14.85 10.29 5.72
CA GLY A 375 16.03 10.57 6.54
C GLY A 375 15.71 11.23 7.88
N LEU A 376 14.63 12.02 7.98
CA LEU A 376 14.22 12.59 9.26
C LEU A 376 13.96 11.51 10.32
N ARG A 377 13.34 10.39 9.94
CA ARG A 377 13.08 9.27 10.85
C ARG A 377 14.38 8.62 11.30
N SER A 378 15.27 8.28 10.38
CA SER A 378 16.57 7.62 10.69
C SER A 378 17.45 8.50 11.57
N ILE A 379 17.47 9.82 11.31
CA ILE A 379 18.23 10.77 12.12
C ILE A 379 17.62 10.87 13.53
N CYS A 380 16.30 10.98 13.67
CA CYS A 380 15.63 10.99 14.98
C CYS A 380 15.89 9.68 15.73
N GLU A 381 15.84 8.54 15.05
CA GLU A 381 16.10 7.22 15.64
C GLU A 381 17.54 7.14 16.19
N ALA A 382 18.54 7.58 15.42
CA ALA A 382 19.93 7.63 15.87
C ALA A 382 20.12 8.53 17.12
N ILE A 383 19.39 9.64 17.20
CA ILE A 383 19.44 10.53 18.39
C ILE A 383 18.76 9.89 19.60
N MET A 384 17.62 9.22 19.40
CA MET A 384 16.75 8.78 20.48
C MET A 384 17.06 7.37 20.98
N MET A 385 17.79 6.54 20.24
CA MET A 385 18.01 5.12 20.54
C MET A 385 18.50 4.88 21.96
N ASP A 386 19.59 5.50 22.36
CA ASP A 386 20.15 5.32 23.70
C ASP A 386 19.19 5.81 24.79
N THR A 387 18.48 6.92 24.53
CA THR A 387 17.52 7.48 25.48
C THR A 387 16.31 6.57 25.67
N MET A 388 15.82 5.96 24.59
CA MET A 388 14.73 4.98 24.66
C MET A 388 15.14 3.70 25.39
N PHE A 389 16.43 3.34 25.33
CA PHE A 389 16.95 2.20 26.08
C PHE A 389 17.07 2.48 27.57
N ASP A 390 17.62 3.66 27.93
CA ASP A 390 17.98 3.99 29.31
C ASP A 390 16.76 4.47 30.16
N ILE A 391 15.91 5.32 29.59
CA ILE A 391 14.84 6.02 30.32
C ILE A 391 13.83 5.10 31.00
N PRO A 392 13.33 4.00 30.40
CA PRO A 392 12.37 3.12 31.06
C PRO A 392 12.91 2.47 32.35
N SER A 393 14.23 2.42 32.49
CA SER A 393 14.92 1.86 33.66
C SER A 393 15.29 2.92 34.71
N THR A 394 14.87 4.17 34.51
CA THR A 394 15.19 5.30 35.40
C THR A 394 13.92 5.95 35.95
N ASP A 395 14.03 6.70 37.05
CA ASP A 395 12.94 7.49 37.62
C ASP A 395 12.78 8.87 36.95
N ALA A 396 13.33 9.06 35.79
CA ALA A 396 13.28 10.31 35.06
C ALA A 396 11.83 10.64 34.63
N ARG A 397 11.31 11.79 35.00
CA ARG A 397 9.96 12.26 34.64
C ARG A 397 9.95 13.25 33.47
N LYS A 398 11.11 13.75 33.07
CA LYS A 398 11.25 14.73 31.98
C LYS A 398 12.57 14.55 31.27
N PHE A 399 12.53 14.61 29.93
CA PHE A 399 13.72 14.63 29.11
C PHE A 399 13.58 15.68 28.00
N THR A 400 14.66 16.42 27.72
CA THR A 400 14.69 17.42 26.64
C THR A 400 15.84 17.13 25.70
N VAL A 401 15.54 16.99 24.42
CA VAL A 401 16.53 16.84 23.35
C VAL A 401 17.06 18.22 23.00
N THR A 402 18.28 18.51 23.45
CA THR A 402 18.98 19.78 23.17
C THR A 402 19.90 19.64 21.97
N LEU A 403 20.30 20.76 21.37
CA LEU A 403 21.24 20.78 20.24
C LEU A 403 22.59 20.07 20.58
N PRO A 404 23.24 20.31 21.74
CA PRO A 404 24.48 19.59 22.08
C PRO A 404 24.28 18.09 22.20
N TYR A 405 23.13 17.67 22.73
CA TYR A 405 22.78 16.25 22.81
C TYR A 405 22.64 15.62 21.43
N ALA A 406 21.87 16.25 20.53
CA ALA A 406 21.65 15.78 19.17
C ALA A 406 22.98 15.67 18.39
N LYS A 407 23.85 16.68 18.48
CA LYS A 407 25.18 16.66 17.84
C LYS A 407 26.01 15.47 18.32
N LYS A 408 26.13 15.30 19.64
CA LYS A 408 26.91 14.21 20.24
C LYS A 408 26.44 12.82 19.78
N LYS A 409 25.11 12.64 19.63
CA LYS A 409 24.55 11.35 19.19
C LYS A 409 24.79 11.08 17.71
N ILE A 410 24.63 12.08 16.84
CA ILE A 410 24.88 11.94 15.40
C ILE A 410 26.38 11.73 15.11
N GLU A 411 27.27 12.39 15.84
CA GLU A 411 28.73 12.18 15.70
C GLU A 411 29.15 10.76 16.10
N LYS A 412 28.47 10.16 17.09
CA LYS A 412 28.67 8.78 17.51
C LYS A 412 28.08 7.75 16.54
N ALA A 413 26.95 8.07 15.95
CA ALA A 413 26.34 7.23 14.94
C ALA A 413 27.17 7.27 13.67
N ASN A 414 27.69 6.12 13.24
CA ASN A 414 28.54 5.99 12.05
C ASN A 414 27.80 6.58 10.84
N ILE A 415 28.22 7.76 10.37
CA ILE A 415 27.59 8.53 9.27
C ILE A 415 27.44 7.68 7.99
N LEU A 416 28.26 6.65 7.82
CA LEU A 416 28.22 5.71 6.69
C LEU A 416 26.94 4.83 6.71
N GLU A 417 26.42 4.44 7.87
CA GLU A 417 25.19 3.66 7.97
C GLU A 417 23.95 4.50 7.63
N LEU A 418 23.93 5.77 8.01
CA LEU A 418 22.84 6.69 7.67
C LEU A 418 22.76 6.99 6.16
N LYS A 419 23.88 6.95 5.43
CA LYS A 419 23.92 7.15 3.97
C LYS A 419 23.45 5.94 3.16
N GLN A 420 23.37 4.75 3.75
CA GLN A 420 22.93 3.52 3.08
C GLN A 420 21.41 3.29 3.14
N VAL A 421 20.68 4.09 3.92
CA VAL A 421 19.22 3.94 4.14
C VAL A 421 18.41 4.88 3.24
N GLY A 422 19.03 5.64 2.37
CA GLY A 422 18.41 6.61 1.46
C GLY A 422 18.30 6.13 0.01
#